data_e966acb9a6dedc7dce656494c78d5858
#
_entry.id   e966acb9a6dedc7dce656494c78d5858
#
_cell.length_a   1.000
_cell.length_b   1.000
_cell.length_c   1.000
_cell.angle_alpha   90.00
_cell.angle_beta   90.00
_cell.angle_gamma   90.00
#
_symmetry.space_group_name_H-M   'P 1'
#
loop_
_entity.id
_entity.type
_entity.pdbx_description
1 polymer ?
#
loop_
_entity_poly.entity_id
_entity_poly.type
_entity_poly.pdbx_seq_one_letter_code
_entity_poly.pdbx_strand_id
1 'polypeptide(L)'
;DSSDERKRIERQRLNALLALAEAPRCRRQTLLAYFGEASEPCGNCDLCVEGVELFDATVDAQKAMSAIVRTGERFGMEHLVAILTGDLTDNVAKFKHDALPTFGVGKNRKATDWRSIFRQLSAVGLIAQDLMEHGRWWVTDEGWAVLKGRQKVELRKIASSAPSKGERRDRRAA
;
A
#
# COMPACT_ATOMS: atom_id res chain seq x y z
N ASP A 1 3.13 24.40 11.82
CA ASP A 1 3.63 25.22 10.75
C ASP A 1 3.04 24.87 9.40
N SER A 2 2.45 25.88 8.73
CA SER A 2 1.67 25.69 7.48
C SER A 2 2.44 25.04 6.33
N SER A 3 3.77 25.13 6.31
CA SER A 3 4.58 24.51 5.24
C SER A 3 4.67 22.98 5.36
N ASP A 4 4.76 22.44 6.56
CA ASP A 4 4.87 21.00 6.79
C ASP A 4 3.51 20.31 6.67
N GLU A 5 2.45 21.01 7.03
CA GLU A 5 1.07 20.54 6.80
C GLU A 5 0.76 20.47 5.30
N ARG A 6 1.13 21.48 4.52
CA ARG A 6 0.98 21.47 3.06
C ARG A 6 1.75 20.34 2.40
N LYS A 7 3.03 20.15 2.75
CA LYS A 7 3.85 19.03 2.25
C LYS A 7 3.23 17.68 2.57
N ARG A 8 2.61 17.55 3.74
CA ARG A 8 1.92 16.33 4.17
C ARG A 8 0.69 16.07 3.31
N ILE A 9 -0.14 17.07 3.09
CA ILE A 9 -1.33 16.97 2.23
C ILE A 9 -0.93 16.61 0.78
N GLU A 10 0.09 17.26 0.24
CA GLU A 10 0.59 16.95 -1.11
C GLU A 10 1.11 15.51 -1.22
N ARG A 11 1.84 15.03 -0.20
CA ARG A 11 2.32 13.65 -0.17
C ARG A 11 1.16 12.64 -0.11
N GLN A 12 0.10 12.96 0.63
CA GLN A 12 -1.10 12.12 0.71
C GLN A 12 -1.84 12.06 -0.64
N ARG A 13 -1.99 13.22 -1.32
CA ARG A 13 -2.58 13.28 -2.67
C ARG A 13 -1.75 12.48 -3.68
N LEU A 14 -0.44 12.57 -3.60
CA LEU A 14 0.45 11.75 -4.42
C LEU A 14 0.28 10.26 -4.14
N ASN A 15 0.19 9.86 -2.88
CA ASN A 15 -0.05 8.46 -2.52
C ASN A 15 -1.41 7.95 -3.02
N ALA A 16 -2.46 8.76 -2.98
CA ALA A 16 -3.77 8.40 -3.53
C ALA A 16 -3.73 8.24 -5.06
N LEU A 17 -2.99 9.10 -5.76
CA LEU A 17 -2.77 8.97 -7.20
C LEU A 17 -1.96 7.72 -7.55
N LEU A 18 -0.91 7.43 -6.80
CA LEU A 18 -0.14 6.20 -6.96
C LEU A 18 -0.98 4.94 -6.64
N ALA A 19 -1.87 5.01 -5.64
CA ALA A 19 -2.80 3.94 -5.32
C ALA A 19 -3.76 3.66 -6.49
N LEU A 20 -4.27 4.71 -7.15
CA LEU A 20 -5.08 4.56 -8.38
C LEU A 20 -4.27 3.93 -9.52
N ALA A 21 -3.01 4.33 -9.71
CA ALA A 21 -2.14 3.80 -10.75
C ALA A 21 -1.77 2.32 -10.50
N GLU A 22 -1.61 1.92 -9.25
CA GLU A 22 -1.23 0.56 -8.84
C GLU A 22 -2.44 -0.32 -8.49
N ALA A 23 -3.68 0.20 -8.58
CA ALA A 23 -4.88 -0.54 -8.19
C ALA A 23 -4.97 -1.91 -8.89
N PRO A 24 -5.36 -2.98 -8.16
CA PRO A 24 -5.54 -4.32 -8.72
C PRO A 24 -6.91 -4.52 -9.37
N ARG A 25 -7.78 -3.51 -9.33
CA ARG A 25 -9.16 -3.55 -9.83
C ARG A 25 -9.47 -2.35 -10.70
N CYS A 26 -10.66 -2.33 -11.29
CA CYS A 26 -11.15 -1.25 -12.16
C CYS A 26 -10.77 0.16 -11.65
N ARG A 27 -10.19 0.98 -12.53
CA ARG A 27 -9.74 2.33 -12.17
C ARG A 27 -10.89 3.23 -11.76
N ARG A 28 -12.04 3.12 -12.44
CA ARG A 28 -13.23 3.90 -12.08
C ARG A 28 -13.74 3.53 -10.69
N GLN A 29 -13.81 2.24 -10.36
CA GLN A 29 -14.19 1.80 -9.01
C GLN A 29 -13.22 2.36 -7.96
N THR A 30 -11.92 2.29 -8.22
CA THR A 30 -10.89 2.82 -7.30
C THR A 30 -11.03 4.33 -7.11
N LEU A 31 -11.28 5.06 -8.19
CA LEU A 31 -11.46 6.51 -8.15
C LEU A 31 -12.74 6.90 -7.39
N LEU A 32 -13.86 6.27 -7.69
CA LEU A 32 -15.14 6.57 -7.03
C LEU A 32 -15.13 6.18 -5.54
N ALA A 33 -14.49 5.06 -5.21
CA ALA A 33 -14.30 4.63 -3.82
C ALA A 33 -13.48 5.64 -3.00
N TYR A 34 -12.52 6.35 -3.61
CA TYR A 34 -11.78 7.44 -2.96
C TYR A 34 -12.70 8.58 -2.52
N PHE A 35 -13.80 8.80 -3.23
CA PHE A 35 -14.84 9.77 -2.89
C PHE A 35 -16.00 9.17 -2.07
N GLY A 36 -15.87 7.92 -1.62
CA GLY A 36 -16.91 7.24 -0.82
C GLY A 36 -18.06 6.67 -1.65
N GLU A 37 -17.93 6.60 -2.98
CA GLU A 37 -18.96 6.09 -3.89
C GLU A 37 -18.65 4.65 -4.31
N ALA A 38 -19.62 3.74 -4.12
CA ALA A 38 -19.54 2.39 -4.63
C ALA A 38 -19.96 2.34 -6.12
N SER A 39 -19.29 1.51 -6.92
CA SER A 39 -19.64 1.33 -8.33
C SER A 39 -19.26 -0.04 -8.85
N GLU A 40 -19.92 -0.47 -9.92
CA GLU A 40 -19.54 -1.66 -10.67
C GLU A 40 -18.33 -1.37 -11.60
N PRO A 41 -17.60 -2.42 -12.04
CA PRO A 41 -16.53 -2.28 -13.04
C PRO A 41 -17.01 -1.58 -14.30
N CYS A 42 -16.20 -0.65 -14.83
CA CYS A 42 -16.62 0.18 -15.96
C CYS A 42 -16.59 -0.55 -17.33
N GLY A 43 -15.94 -1.70 -17.43
CA GLY A 43 -15.82 -2.49 -18.66
C GLY A 43 -14.91 -1.90 -19.75
N ASN A 44 -14.39 -0.68 -19.58
CA ASN A 44 -13.65 0.05 -20.62
C ASN A 44 -12.31 0.66 -20.21
N CYS A 45 -11.87 0.51 -18.96
CA CYS A 45 -10.51 0.88 -18.59
C CYS A 45 -9.53 -0.26 -18.94
N ASP A 46 -8.23 0.05 -18.95
CA ASP A 46 -7.16 -0.91 -19.21
C ASP A 46 -7.27 -2.18 -18.33
N LEU A 47 -7.55 -2.02 -17.05
CA LEU A 47 -7.70 -3.16 -16.13
C LEU A 47 -8.95 -4.01 -16.37
N CYS A 48 -10.02 -3.43 -16.97
CA CYS A 48 -11.21 -4.17 -17.34
C CYS A 48 -11.05 -4.89 -18.69
N VAL A 49 -10.31 -4.29 -19.64
CA VAL A 49 -10.16 -4.79 -21.01
C VAL A 49 -8.99 -5.76 -21.14
N GLU A 50 -7.82 -5.38 -20.59
CA GLU A 50 -6.58 -6.16 -20.72
C GLU A 50 -6.36 -7.09 -19.53
N GLY A 51 -7.03 -6.81 -18.40
CA GLY A 51 -6.77 -7.49 -17.13
C GLY A 51 -5.45 -7.07 -16.48
N VAL A 52 -5.10 -7.75 -15.41
CA VAL A 52 -3.84 -7.52 -14.68
C VAL A 52 -3.38 -8.81 -14.02
N GLU A 53 -2.08 -9.04 -13.99
CA GLU A 53 -1.52 -10.19 -13.31
C GLU A 53 -1.63 -9.99 -11.79
N LEU A 54 -2.43 -10.82 -11.15
CA LEU A 54 -2.65 -10.82 -9.71
C LEU A 54 -1.86 -11.94 -9.04
N PHE A 55 -1.59 -11.79 -7.76
CA PHE A 55 -1.03 -12.82 -6.90
C PHE A 55 -1.77 -12.84 -5.56
N ASP A 56 -1.82 -14.01 -4.91
CA ASP A 56 -2.35 -14.12 -3.55
C ASP A 56 -1.42 -13.36 -2.59
N ALA A 57 -1.90 -12.22 -2.12
CA ALA A 57 -1.20 -11.32 -1.21
C ALA A 57 -1.71 -11.43 0.22
N THR A 58 -2.52 -12.43 0.55
CA THR A 58 -3.19 -12.56 1.85
C THR A 58 -2.20 -12.49 3.01
N VAL A 59 -1.09 -13.22 2.95
CA VAL A 59 -0.07 -13.22 4.02
C VAL A 59 0.63 -11.85 4.11
N ASP A 60 0.94 -11.21 2.99
CA ASP A 60 1.56 -9.88 2.99
C ASP A 60 0.60 -8.82 3.53
N ALA A 61 -0.67 -8.89 3.17
CA ALA A 61 -1.72 -8.04 3.71
C ALA A 61 -1.85 -8.21 5.23
N GLN A 62 -1.86 -9.45 5.72
CA GLN A 62 -1.90 -9.74 7.15
C GLN A 62 -0.68 -9.19 7.89
N LYS A 63 0.53 -9.30 7.33
CA LYS A 63 1.75 -8.69 7.90
C LYS A 63 1.63 -7.17 7.99
N ALA A 64 1.20 -6.51 6.91
CA ALA A 64 1.03 -5.06 6.85
C ALA A 64 -0.01 -4.57 7.87
N MET A 65 -1.19 -5.18 7.89
CA MET A 65 -2.27 -4.84 8.81
C MET A 65 -1.91 -5.17 10.28
N SER A 66 -1.20 -6.27 10.53
CA SER A 66 -0.69 -6.58 11.88
C SER A 66 0.28 -5.51 12.38
N ALA A 67 1.14 -4.95 11.52
CA ALA A 67 2.02 -3.85 11.89
C ALA A 67 1.22 -2.59 12.24
N ILE A 68 0.16 -2.27 11.48
CA ILE A 68 -0.75 -1.15 11.77
C ILE A 68 -1.38 -1.31 13.16
N VAL A 69 -2.03 -2.45 13.41
CA VAL A 69 -2.74 -2.71 14.67
C VAL A 69 -1.78 -2.71 15.87
N ARG A 70 -0.62 -3.38 15.75
CA ARG A 70 0.36 -3.50 16.85
C ARG A 70 1.06 -2.20 17.19
N THR A 71 1.07 -1.23 16.30
CA THR A 71 1.57 0.12 16.56
C THR A 71 0.47 1.08 17.04
N GLY A 72 -0.74 0.57 17.29
CA GLY A 72 -1.89 1.34 17.78
C GLY A 72 -2.50 2.28 16.75
N GLU A 73 -2.34 1.97 15.46
CA GLU A 73 -2.94 2.73 14.35
C GLU A 73 -2.57 4.22 14.33
N ARG A 74 -1.34 4.55 14.73
CA ARG A 74 -0.88 5.95 14.92
C ARG A 74 0.27 6.36 14.01
N PHE A 75 0.82 5.43 13.25
CA PHE A 75 2.05 5.67 12.49
C PHE A 75 1.79 5.72 10.97
N GLY A 76 2.62 6.51 10.29
CA GLY A 76 2.60 6.63 8.84
C GLY A 76 3.30 5.44 8.14
N MET A 77 3.12 5.36 6.82
CA MET A 77 3.62 4.27 5.97
C MET A 77 5.11 3.97 6.16
N GLU A 78 5.96 5.00 6.18
CA GLU A 78 7.42 4.79 6.25
C GLU A 78 7.85 4.09 7.54
N HIS A 79 7.21 4.42 8.66
CA HIS A 79 7.47 3.77 9.94
C HIS A 79 7.02 2.30 9.93
N LEU A 80 5.84 2.02 9.36
CA LEU A 80 5.32 0.66 9.23
C LEU A 80 6.19 -0.19 8.28
N VAL A 81 6.67 0.41 7.19
CA VAL A 81 7.61 -0.25 6.27
C VAL A 81 8.92 -0.57 6.97
N ALA A 82 9.48 0.37 7.75
CA ALA A 82 10.71 0.12 8.51
C ALA A 82 10.54 -1.06 9.50
N ILE A 83 9.40 -1.16 10.19
CA ILE A 83 9.10 -2.30 11.06
C ILE A 83 9.09 -3.61 10.24
N LEU A 84 8.40 -3.65 9.11
CA LEU A 84 8.28 -4.85 8.30
C LEU A 84 9.62 -5.29 7.70
N THR A 85 10.43 -4.35 7.23
CA THR A 85 11.77 -4.65 6.68
C THR A 85 12.81 -4.95 7.77
N GLY A 86 12.51 -4.59 9.02
CA GLY A 86 13.43 -4.74 10.15
C GLY A 86 14.51 -3.67 10.19
N ASP A 87 14.19 -2.48 9.67
CA ASP A 87 15.09 -1.32 9.72
C ASP A 87 14.96 -0.64 11.08
N LEU A 88 16.05 -0.64 11.85
CA LEU A 88 16.10 -0.01 13.15
C LEU A 88 16.34 1.51 13.02
N THR A 89 15.27 2.24 12.69
CA THR A 89 15.29 3.70 12.69
C THR A 89 15.19 4.26 14.10
N ASP A 90 15.57 5.54 14.29
CA ASP A 90 15.46 6.23 15.58
C ASP A 90 14.04 6.17 16.15
N ASN A 91 13.03 6.30 15.28
CA ASN A 91 11.63 6.19 15.69
C ASN A 91 11.25 4.76 16.08
N VAL A 92 11.72 3.74 15.38
CA VAL A 92 11.47 2.33 15.73
C VAL A 92 12.07 2.03 17.11
N ALA A 93 13.30 2.44 17.37
CA ALA A 93 13.97 2.27 18.67
C ALA A 93 13.27 3.09 19.76
N LYS A 94 12.93 4.36 19.51
CA LYS A 94 12.26 5.25 20.45
C LYS A 94 10.93 4.68 20.98
N PHE A 95 10.14 4.06 20.09
CA PHE A 95 8.86 3.47 20.47
C PHE A 95 8.96 1.98 20.84
N LYS A 96 10.18 1.41 20.86
CA LYS A 96 10.45 -0.01 21.15
C LYS A 96 9.70 -0.96 20.19
N HIS A 97 9.52 -0.56 18.95
CA HIS A 97 8.82 -1.36 17.95
C HIS A 97 9.71 -2.46 17.35
N ASP A 98 10.99 -2.44 17.59
CA ASP A 98 11.95 -3.53 17.35
C ASP A 98 11.64 -4.79 18.18
N ALA A 99 10.94 -4.64 19.32
CA ALA A 99 10.47 -5.76 20.14
C ALA A 99 9.12 -6.34 19.67
N LEU A 100 8.45 -5.75 18.68
CA LEU A 100 7.18 -6.27 18.18
C LEU A 100 7.38 -7.57 17.39
N PRO A 101 6.44 -8.53 17.50
CA PRO A 101 6.47 -9.74 16.65
C PRO A 101 6.42 -9.46 15.14
N THR A 102 6.02 -8.25 14.77
CA THR A 102 5.97 -7.81 13.36
C THR A 102 7.30 -7.22 12.87
N PHE A 103 8.28 -7.03 13.74
CA PHE A 103 9.57 -6.50 13.34
C PHE A 103 10.35 -7.49 12.47
N GLY A 104 10.65 -7.08 11.23
CA GLY A 104 11.42 -7.87 10.29
C GLY A 104 10.69 -9.05 9.64
N VAL A 105 9.37 -9.22 9.85
CA VAL A 105 8.61 -10.32 9.22
C VAL A 105 8.46 -10.17 7.72
N GLY A 106 8.76 -9.01 7.19
CA GLY A 106 8.68 -8.64 5.78
C GLY A 106 10.03 -8.48 5.08
N LYS A 107 11.14 -8.95 5.67
CA LYS A 107 12.51 -8.83 5.11
C LYS A 107 12.70 -9.47 3.74
N ASN A 108 11.81 -10.39 3.34
CA ASN A 108 11.81 -11.03 2.04
C ASN A 108 11.36 -10.11 0.90
N ARG A 109 10.88 -8.91 1.20
CA ARG A 109 10.48 -7.89 0.22
C ARG A 109 11.22 -6.58 0.45
N LYS A 110 11.43 -5.82 -0.63
CA LYS A 110 12.03 -4.49 -0.56
C LYS A 110 11.02 -3.48 0.05
N ALA A 111 11.54 -2.40 0.61
CA ALA A 111 10.71 -1.30 1.11
C ALA A 111 9.79 -0.70 0.04
N THR A 112 10.25 -0.65 -1.22
CA THR A 112 9.44 -0.22 -2.37
C THR A 112 8.21 -1.10 -2.59
N ASP A 113 8.37 -2.41 -2.42
CA ASP A 113 7.28 -3.38 -2.60
C ASP A 113 6.25 -3.24 -1.48
N TRP A 114 6.71 -3.05 -0.24
CA TRP A 114 5.83 -2.78 0.89
C TRP A 114 5.01 -1.50 0.70
N ARG A 115 5.64 -0.42 0.21
CA ARG A 115 4.91 0.82 -0.11
C ARG A 115 3.81 0.58 -1.15
N SER A 116 4.09 -0.20 -2.20
CA SER A 116 3.07 -0.56 -3.19
C SER A 116 1.96 -1.42 -2.57
N ILE A 117 2.29 -2.40 -1.72
CA ILE A 117 1.30 -3.20 -1.00
C ILE A 117 0.38 -2.30 -0.16
N PHE A 118 0.92 -1.37 0.65
CA PHE A 118 0.10 -0.44 1.43
C PHE A 118 -0.84 0.39 0.55
N ARG A 119 -0.35 0.91 -0.59
CA ARG A 119 -1.19 1.68 -1.53
C ARG A 119 -2.29 0.83 -2.15
N GLN A 120 -1.98 -0.40 -2.53
CA GLN A 120 -2.97 -1.32 -3.09
C GLN A 120 -4.01 -1.75 -2.04
N LEU A 121 -3.60 -2.06 -0.80
CA LEU A 121 -4.52 -2.36 0.30
C LEU A 121 -5.48 -1.20 0.57
N SER A 122 -4.99 0.05 0.50
CA SER A 122 -5.83 1.24 0.58
C SER A 122 -6.77 1.37 -0.62
N ALA A 123 -6.27 1.13 -1.84
CA ALA A 123 -7.08 1.18 -3.07
C ALA A 123 -8.23 0.17 -3.09
N VAL A 124 -8.07 -0.98 -2.42
CA VAL A 124 -9.14 -1.99 -2.30
C VAL A 124 -9.97 -1.84 -1.02
N GLY A 125 -9.66 -0.86 -0.17
CA GLY A 125 -10.46 -0.52 1.00
C GLY A 125 -10.18 -1.37 2.25
N LEU A 126 -9.08 -2.13 2.30
CA LEU A 126 -8.73 -2.95 3.47
C LEU A 126 -8.06 -2.16 4.59
N ILE A 127 -7.42 -1.07 4.25
CA ILE A 127 -6.87 -0.09 5.17
C ILE A 127 -7.26 1.31 4.71
N ALA A 128 -7.38 2.24 5.64
CA ALA A 128 -7.68 3.63 5.34
C ALA A 128 -6.68 4.55 6.04
N GLN A 129 -6.59 5.78 5.55
CA GLN A 129 -5.68 6.80 6.06
C GLN A 129 -6.44 8.04 6.48
N ASP A 130 -6.16 8.53 7.69
CA ASP A 130 -6.68 9.81 8.14
C ASP A 130 -5.90 10.95 7.50
N LEU A 131 -6.59 11.74 6.70
CA LEU A 131 -6.01 12.89 6.02
C LEU A 131 -5.84 14.09 6.96
N MET A 132 -6.61 14.16 8.03
CA MET A 132 -6.63 15.30 8.97
C MET A 132 -5.70 15.09 10.16
N GLU A 133 -5.58 13.85 10.67
CA GLU A 133 -4.76 13.52 11.83
C GLU A 133 -3.46 12.79 11.42
N HIS A 134 -2.41 13.53 11.10
CA HIS A 134 -1.02 13.05 10.94
C HIS A 134 -0.80 11.92 9.93
N GLY A 135 -1.81 11.57 9.11
CA GLY A 135 -1.68 10.51 8.10
C GLY A 135 -1.55 9.11 8.69
N ARG A 136 -2.17 8.88 9.84
CA ARG A 136 -2.23 7.55 10.47
C ARG A 136 -3.02 6.56 9.61
N TRP A 137 -2.66 5.32 9.71
CA TRP A 137 -3.35 4.22 9.04
C TRP A 137 -4.15 3.41 10.04
N TRP A 138 -5.33 2.94 9.63
CA TRP A 138 -6.13 1.97 10.38
C TRP A 138 -6.65 0.86 9.49
N VAL A 139 -7.06 -0.24 10.12
CA VAL A 139 -7.63 -1.40 9.43
C VAL A 139 -9.14 -1.26 9.39
N THR A 140 -9.74 -1.38 8.19
CA THR A 140 -11.20 -1.33 8.01
C THR A 140 -11.86 -2.64 8.46
N ASP A 141 -13.20 -2.69 8.50
CA ASP A 141 -13.93 -3.93 8.82
C ASP A 141 -13.63 -5.04 7.80
N GLU A 142 -13.52 -4.70 6.51
CA GLU A 142 -13.09 -5.60 5.44
C GLU A 142 -11.65 -6.06 5.66
N GLY A 143 -10.77 -5.17 6.06
CA GLY A 143 -9.39 -5.51 6.41
C GLY A 143 -9.31 -6.47 7.59
N TRP A 144 -10.16 -6.31 8.59
CA TRP A 144 -10.26 -7.25 9.71
C TRP A 144 -10.71 -8.64 9.27
N ALA A 145 -11.56 -8.78 8.25
CA ALA A 145 -11.93 -10.08 7.70
C ALA A 145 -10.72 -10.81 7.12
N VAL A 146 -9.85 -10.11 6.38
CA VAL A 146 -8.58 -10.66 5.85
C VAL A 146 -7.59 -10.95 6.98
N LEU A 147 -7.44 -10.05 7.93
CA LEU A 147 -6.51 -10.21 9.06
C LEU A 147 -6.85 -11.45 9.91
N LYS A 148 -8.15 -11.74 10.07
CA LYS A 148 -8.67 -12.94 10.76
C LYS A 148 -8.71 -14.20 9.88
N GLY A 149 -8.21 -14.15 8.65
CA GLY A 149 -8.17 -15.27 7.72
C GLY A 149 -9.53 -15.70 7.16
N ARG A 150 -10.55 -14.84 7.25
CA ARG A 150 -11.89 -15.11 6.74
C ARG A 150 -12.02 -14.81 5.24
N GLN A 151 -11.17 -13.98 4.71
CA GLN A 151 -11.14 -13.54 3.32
C GLN A 151 -9.71 -13.53 2.80
N LYS A 152 -9.53 -13.94 1.54
CA LYS A 152 -8.28 -13.79 0.80
C LYS A 152 -8.24 -12.45 0.07
N VAL A 153 -7.05 -12.00 -0.23
CA VAL A 153 -6.84 -10.80 -1.03
C VAL A 153 -5.80 -11.04 -2.13
N GLU A 154 -6.14 -10.60 -3.32
CA GLU A 154 -5.25 -10.60 -4.47
C GLU A 154 -4.81 -9.17 -4.76
N LEU A 155 -3.52 -8.99 -4.99
CA LEU A 155 -2.94 -7.73 -5.38
C LEU A 155 -2.22 -7.87 -6.72
N ARG A 156 -2.04 -6.74 -7.39
CA ARG A 156 -1.30 -6.67 -8.65
C ARG A 156 0.19 -6.93 -8.39
N LYS A 157 0.80 -7.76 -9.24
CA LYS A 157 2.26 -7.90 -9.23
C LYS A 157 2.92 -6.56 -9.45
N ILE A 158 3.83 -6.22 -8.54
CA ILE A 158 4.63 -5.00 -8.64
C ILE A 158 5.57 -5.21 -9.81
N ALA A 159 5.47 -4.38 -10.85
CA ALA A 159 6.44 -4.38 -11.93
C ALA A 159 7.82 -4.12 -11.30
N SER A 160 8.70 -5.11 -11.33
CA SER A 160 10.10 -4.92 -10.94
C SER A 160 10.62 -3.71 -11.70
N SER A 161 11.24 -2.77 -10.98
CA SER A 161 11.76 -1.48 -11.47
C SER A 161 12.14 -1.51 -12.95
N ALA A 162 11.70 -0.48 -13.69
CA ALA A 162 11.92 -0.33 -15.13
C ALA A 162 13.27 -0.87 -15.61
N PRO A 163 13.32 -1.54 -16.77
CA PRO A 163 14.55 -2.08 -17.32
C PRO A 163 15.64 -1.01 -17.31
N SER A 164 16.83 -1.40 -16.92
CA SER A 164 18.01 -0.54 -16.85
C SER A 164 18.20 0.19 -18.17
N LYS A 165 18.84 1.38 -18.13
CA LYS A 165 19.08 2.20 -19.33
C LYS A 165 19.69 1.42 -20.53
N GLY A 166 20.30 0.26 -20.30
CA GLY A 166 20.87 -0.65 -21.32
C GLY A 166 19.77 -1.38 -22.12
N GLU A 167 18.76 -1.92 -21.47
CA GLU A 167 17.70 -2.69 -22.17
C GLU A 167 16.76 -1.84 -23.04
N ARG A 168 16.69 -0.52 -22.78
CA ARG A 168 15.93 0.40 -23.64
C ARG A 168 16.59 0.69 -24.98
N ARG A 169 17.92 0.49 -25.11
CA ARG A 169 18.63 0.70 -26.37
C ARG A 169 18.36 -0.44 -27.38
N ASP A 170 18.27 -1.68 -26.93
CA ASP A 170 18.06 -2.82 -27.81
C ASP A 170 16.66 -2.89 -28.41
N ARG A 171 15.64 -2.36 -27.68
CA ARG A 171 14.26 -2.31 -28.22
C ARG A 171 14.02 -1.20 -29.24
N ARG A 172 14.95 -0.25 -29.43
CA ARG A 172 14.87 0.78 -30.48
C ARG A 172 15.70 0.46 -31.74
N ALA A 173 16.47 -0.64 -31.70
CA ALA A 173 17.31 -1.07 -32.81
C ALA A 173 16.74 -2.30 -33.54
N ALA A 174 15.57 -2.79 -33.16
CA ALA A 174 14.77 -3.81 -33.84
C ALA A 174 13.48 -3.20 -34.39
#